data_abcdc27a14968c8606170fea38d3ea44
#
_entry.id   abcdc27a14968c8606170fea38d3ea44
#
_cell.length_a   1.000
_cell.length_b   1.000
_cell.length_c   1.000
_cell.angle_alpha   90.00
_cell.angle_beta   90.00
_cell.angle_gamma   90.00
#
_symmetry.space_group_name_H-M   'P 1'
#
loop_
_entity.id
_entity.type
_entity.pdbx_description
1 polymer ?
#
loop_
_entity_poly.entity_id
_entity_poly.type
_entity_poly.pdbx_seq_one_letter_code
_entity_poly.pdbx_strand_id
1 'polypeptide(L)'
;MQVINEVSSSPEARDTFFSKLDPNAPVVMVNLLKFKEKAEYPDGRETDLSGAQAYGIYGEAVGKMIEALGGARVHGGMVTGLMLGQVEELWDVVGIVEYPNPAAFREMLESEAYQEAHVHREAGLAGQLNIATTSPGHRQQ
;
A
#
# COMPACT_ATOMS: atom_id res chain seq x y z
N MET A 1 -21.36 -0.52 8.61
CA MET A 1 -20.05 -1.03 8.12
C MET A 1 -18.98 -0.56 9.07
N GLN A 2 -18.18 -1.49 9.58
CA GLN A 2 -17.07 -1.15 10.47
C GLN A 2 -15.77 -1.11 9.66
N VAL A 3 -14.93 -0.12 9.93
CA VAL A 3 -13.63 0.05 9.28
C VAL A 3 -12.54 -0.12 10.31
N ILE A 4 -11.57 -1.00 10.02
CA ILE A 4 -10.42 -1.23 10.88
C ILE A 4 -9.16 -1.02 10.03
N ASN A 5 -8.38 0.02 10.36
CA ASN A 5 -7.10 0.27 9.70
C ASN A 5 -6.01 -0.59 10.34
N GLU A 6 -5.13 -1.12 9.51
CA GLU A 6 -4.01 -1.95 9.96
C GLU A 6 -2.72 -1.48 9.28
N VAL A 7 -1.59 -1.82 9.86
CA VAL A 7 -0.26 -1.49 9.29
C VAL A 7 0.34 -2.69 8.56
N SER A 8 0.08 -3.90 9.04
CA SER A 8 0.63 -5.13 8.48
C SER A 8 -0.42 -6.22 8.43
N SER A 9 -0.28 -7.13 7.47
CA SER A 9 -1.11 -8.32 7.37
C SER A 9 -0.32 -9.56 7.79
N SER A 10 -1.02 -10.56 8.31
CA SER A 10 -0.41 -11.86 8.63
C SER A 10 -0.08 -12.64 7.34
N PRO A 11 0.86 -13.62 7.40
CA PRO A 11 1.09 -14.51 6.26
C PRO A 11 -0.17 -15.24 5.80
N GLU A 12 -1.02 -15.67 6.73
CA GLU A 12 -2.28 -16.34 6.43
C GLU A 12 -3.25 -15.42 5.70
N ALA A 13 -3.35 -14.16 6.13
CA ALA A 13 -4.22 -13.18 5.48
C ALA A 13 -3.74 -12.89 4.06
N ARG A 14 -2.43 -12.81 3.83
CA ARG A 14 -1.87 -12.64 2.49
C ARG A 14 -2.14 -13.83 1.60
N ASP A 15 -1.93 -15.04 2.09
CA ASP A 15 -2.21 -16.26 1.33
C ASP A 15 -3.68 -16.32 0.91
N THR A 16 -4.59 -16.01 1.82
CA THR A 16 -6.02 -15.94 1.54
C THR A 16 -6.33 -14.88 0.49
N PHE A 17 -5.74 -13.70 0.62
CA PHE A 17 -5.92 -12.60 -0.32
C PHE A 17 -5.51 -13.03 -1.75
N PHE A 18 -4.28 -13.52 -1.90
CA PHE A 18 -3.78 -13.93 -3.22
C PHE A 18 -4.56 -15.09 -3.82
N SER A 19 -5.08 -16.01 -3.00
CA SER A 19 -5.84 -17.15 -3.49
C SER A 19 -7.16 -16.76 -4.17
N LYS A 20 -7.67 -15.57 -3.90
CA LYS A 20 -8.93 -15.08 -4.46
C LYS A 20 -8.77 -14.29 -5.74
N LEU A 21 -7.54 -13.96 -6.13
CA LEU A 21 -7.27 -13.16 -7.32
C LEU A 21 -7.19 -14.02 -8.57
N ASP A 22 -7.64 -13.45 -9.70
CA ASP A 22 -7.45 -14.06 -11.02
C ASP A 22 -5.95 -14.02 -11.36
N PRO A 23 -5.26 -15.18 -11.49
CA PRO A 23 -3.82 -15.20 -11.71
C PRO A 23 -3.37 -14.60 -13.04
N ASN A 24 -4.30 -14.42 -13.97
CA ASN A 24 -4.00 -13.94 -15.34
C ASN A 24 -4.40 -12.48 -15.55
N ALA A 25 -4.88 -11.81 -14.51
CA ALA A 25 -5.39 -10.45 -14.63
C ALA A 25 -4.51 -9.45 -13.90
N PRO A 26 -4.45 -8.18 -14.37
CA PRO A 26 -3.86 -7.11 -13.59
C PRO A 26 -4.61 -6.91 -12.27
N VAL A 27 -3.88 -6.43 -11.27
CA VAL A 27 -4.44 -6.10 -9.95
C VAL A 27 -4.24 -4.60 -9.72
N VAL A 28 -5.32 -3.89 -9.46
CA VAL A 28 -5.25 -2.47 -9.13
C VAL A 28 -5.52 -2.30 -7.64
N MET A 29 -4.50 -1.88 -6.91
CA MET A 29 -4.57 -1.71 -5.47
C MET A 29 -4.86 -0.26 -5.12
N VAL A 30 -5.93 -0.06 -4.36
CA VAL A 30 -6.29 1.25 -3.81
C VAL A 30 -5.78 1.30 -2.37
N ASN A 31 -4.88 2.25 -2.12
CA ASN A 31 -4.26 2.43 -0.81
C ASN A 31 -4.81 3.69 -0.16
N LEU A 32 -5.43 3.53 1.00
CA LEU A 32 -5.87 4.63 1.84
C LEU A 32 -4.91 4.69 3.02
N LEU A 33 -4.13 5.77 3.12
CA LEU A 33 -2.97 5.84 4.01
C LEU A 33 -3.16 6.90 5.08
N LYS A 34 -2.91 6.51 6.33
CA LYS A 34 -2.84 7.43 7.47
C LYS A 34 -1.42 7.41 8.02
N PHE A 35 -0.79 8.57 8.11
CA PHE A 35 0.60 8.67 8.60
C PHE A 35 0.66 9.00 10.08
N LYS A 36 1.73 8.54 10.73
CA LYS A 36 2.12 9.02 12.04
C LYS A 36 2.62 10.47 11.89
N GLU A 37 2.43 11.27 12.92
CA GLU A 37 2.98 12.63 12.95
C GLU A 37 4.50 12.58 12.91
N LYS A 38 5.10 11.74 13.76
CA LYS A 38 6.54 11.48 13.79
C LYS A 38 6.78 10.00 13.49
N ALA A 39 7.75 9.71 12.64
CA ALA A 39 8.12 8.33 12.32
C ALA A 39 8.62 7.60 13.57
N GLU A 40 8.26 6.33 13.68
CA GLU A 40 8.69 5.44 14.75
C GLU A 40 9.18 4.14 14.12
N TYR A 41 10.50 3.98 14.06
CA TYR A 41 11.09 2.79 13.45
C TYR A 41 10.97 1.57 14.36
N PRO A 42 10.60 0.41 13.80
CA PRO A 42 10.42 -0.81 14.61
C PRO A 42 11.68 -1.26 15.35
N ASP A 43 12.86 -0.92 14.82
CA ASP A 43 14.15 -1.27 15.44
C ASP A 43 14.59 -0.29 16.55
N GLY A 44 13.77 0.75 16.81
CA GLY A 44 14.05 1.71 17.87
C GLY A 44 15.05 2.81 17.50
N ARG A 45 15.52 2.86 16.25
CA ARG A 45 16.45 3.94 15.84
C ARG A 45 15.79 5.31 16.01
N GLU A 46 16.59 6.29 16.38
CA GLU A 46 16.14 7.67 16.46
C GLU A 46 16.02 8.30 15.07
N THR A 47 15.04 9.17 14.90
CA THR A 47 14.82 9.88 13.64
C THR A 47 14.09 11.20 13.89
N ASP A 48 14.37 12.19 13.05
CA ASP A 48 13.64 13.45 13.02
C ASP A 48 12.60 13.50 11.91
N LEU A 49 12.43 12.38 11.16
CA LEU A 49 11.48 12.32 10.07
C LEU A 49 10.03 12.31 10.58
N SER A 50 9.15 12.95 9.81
CA SER A 50 7.72 12.76 9.99
C SER A 50 7.31 11.38 9.46
N GLY A 51 6.12 10.90 9.84
CA GLY A 51 5.57 9.68 9.29
C GLY A 51 5.48 9.73 7.76
N ALA A 52 5.01 10.86 7.22
CA ALA A 52 4.91 11.05 5.78
C ALA A 52 6.29 11.00 5.08
N GLN A 53 7.32 11.58 5.69
CA GLN A 53 8.68 11.55 5.15
C GLN A 53 9.25 10.13 5.13
N ALA A 54 9.07 9.37 6.20
CA ALA A 54 9.51 7.97 6.26
C ALA A 54 8.78 7.13 5.19
N TYR A 55 7.47 7.28 5.08
CA TYR A 55 6.70 6.60 4.05
C TYR A 55 7.16 6.99 2.64
N GLY A 56 7.58 8.25 2.44
CA GLY A 56 8.13 8.73 1.17
C GLY A 56 9.37 7.96 0.73
N ILE A 57 10.24 7.58 1.67
CA ILE A 57 11.42 6.75 1.39
C ILE A 57 10.97 5.38 0.86
N TYR A 58 10.00 4.76 1.53
CA TYR A 58 9.40 3.51 1.08
C TYR A 58 8.79 3.66 -0.32
N GLY A 59 7.99 4.71 -0.51
CA GLY A 59 7.28 4.95 -1.77
C GLY A 59 8.20 5.15 -2.97
N GLU A 60 9.32 5.84 -2.78
CA GLU A 60 10.31 6.02 -3.84
C GLU A 60 10.97 4.70 -4.22
N ALA A 61 11.42 3.93 -3.24
CA ALA A 61 12.06 2.63 -3.49
C ALA A 61 11.09 1.65 -4.16
N VAL A 62 9.88 1.52 -3.63
CA VAL A 62 8.88 0.59 -4.15
C VAL A 62 8.34 1.04 -5.51
N GLY A 63 8.25 2.34 -5.76
CA GLY A 63 7.86 2.85 -7.07
C GLY A 63 8.77 2.37 -8.19
N LYS A 64 10.07 2.33 -7.95
CA LYS A 64 11.04 1.79 -8.90
C LYS A 64 10.87 0.29 -9.11
N MET A 65 10.58 -0.45 -8.06
CA MET A 65 10.29 -1.89 -8.15
C MET A 65 9.04 -2.15 -8.99
N ILE A 66 7.98 -1.37 -8.76
CA ILE A 66 6.73 -1.48 -9.50
C ILE A 66 6.97 -1.26 -11.01
N GLU A 67 7.70 -0.21 -11.36
CA GLU A 67 8.05 0.06 -12.77
C GLU A 67 8.86 -1.09 -13.38
N ALA A 68 9.83 -1.61 -12.64
CA ALA A 68 10.71 -2.68 -13.11
C ALA A 68 9.96 -3.97 -13.41
N LEU A 69 8.87 -4.26 -12.69
CA LEU A 69 8.07 -5.46 -12.93
C LEU A 69 6.92 -5.26 -13.93
N GLY A 70 6.84 -4.08 -14.55
CA GLY A 70 5.80 -3.78 -15.54
C GLY A 70 4.51 -3.20 -14.95
N GLY A 71 4.52 -2.81 -13.69
CA GLY A 71 3.40 -2.13 -13.06
C GLY A 71 3.46 -0.62 -13.25
N ALA A 72 2.49 0.08 -12.69
CA ALA A 72 2.40 1.53 -12.80
C ALA A 72 1.73 2.15 -11.58
N ARG A 73 2.18 3.35 -11.24
CA ARG A 73 1.43 4.21 -10.32
C ARG A 73 0.34 4.92 -11.14
N VAL A 74 -0.91 4.62 -10.83
CA VAL A 74 -2.06 5.18 -11.56
C VAL A 74 -2.45 6.54 -11.01
N HIS A 75 -2.39 6.70 -9.69
CA HIS A 75 -2.77 7.94 -9.01
C HIS A 75 -2.09 8.04 -7.65
N GLY A 76 -1.77 9.27 -7.26
CA GLY A 76 -1.35 9.60 -5.91
C GLY A 76 -1.82 11.00 -5.58
N GLY A 77 -2.54 11.14 -4.48
CA GLY A 77 -3.06 12.45 -4.10
C GLY A 77 -3.35 12.55 -2.62
N MET A 78 -3.27 13.77 -2.11
CA MET A 78 -3.62 14.07 -0.73
C MET A 78 -5.14 14.13 -0.59
N VAL A 79 -5.66 13.54 0.49
CA VAL A 79 -7.08 13.60 0.80
C VAL A 79 -7.43 15.01 1.24
N THR A 80 -8.49 15.58 0.66
CA THR A 80 -8.94 16.94 0.99
C THR A 80 -10.26 16.96 1.74
N GLY A 81 -11.06 15.89 1.69
CA GLY A 81 -12.32 15.81 2.40
C GLY A 81 -13.22 14.70 1.91
N LEU A 82 -14.35 14.54 2.56
CA LEU A 82 -15.43 13.64 2.16
C LEU A 82 -16.59 14.46 1.61
N MET A 83 -17.10 14.07 0.47
CA MET A 83 -18.37 14.60 -0.04
C MET A 83 -19.55 13.88 0.62
N LEU A 84 -19.42 12.56 0.78
CA LEU A 84 -20.44 11.71 1.39
C LEU A 84 -19.78 10.75 2.37
N GLY A 85 -20.47 10.46 3.44
CA GLY A 85 -20.04 9.49 4.44
C GLY A 85 -19.34 10.14 5.61
N GLN A 86 -19.01 9.30 6.59
CA GLN A 86 -18.36 9.71 7.82
C GLN A 86 -17.33 8.67 8.22
N VAL A 87 -16.18 9.14 8.67
CA VAL A 87 -15.15 8.33 9.33
C VAL A 87 -14.68 9.10 10.55
N GLU A 88 -14.17 8.41 11.55
CA GLU A 88 -13.66 9.07 12.76
C GLU A 88 -12.50 9.99 12.41
N GLU A 89 -11.64 9.55 11.50
CA GLU A 89 -10.46 10.26 11.09
C GLU A 89 -10.19 9.99 9.61
N LEU A 90 -10.01 11.05 8.82
CA LEU A 90 -9.71 10.91 7.40
C LEU A 90 -8.30 10.37 7.19
N TRP A 91 -8.14 9.58 6.13
CA TRP A 91 -6.81 9.22 5.64
C TRP A 91 -6.12 10.47 5.06
N ASP A 92 -4.79 10.41 5.00
CA ASP A 92 -3.98 11.54 4.51
C ASP A 92 -3.76 11.48 3.00
N VAL A 93 -3.60 10.28 2.45
CA VAL A 93 -3.25 10.07 1.04
C VAL A 93 -4.01 8.88 0.46
N VAL A 94 -4.39 9.01 -0.81
CA VAL A 94 -4.86 7.90 -1.63
C VAL A 94 -3.80 7.61 -2.68
N GLY A 95 -3.32 6.37 -2.75
CA GLY A 95 -2.40 5.93 -3.78
C GLY A 95 -3.00 4.74 -4.51
N ILE A 96 -2.93 4.75 -5.84
CA ILE A 96 -3.46 3.66 -6.67
C ILE A 96 -2.32 3.12 -7.52
N VAL A 97 -2.11 1.81 -7.45
CA VAL A 97 -1.01 1.12 -8.12
C VAL A 97 -1.56 -0.08 -8.88
N GLU A 98 -1.15 -0.23 -10.13
CA GLU A 98 -1.49 -1.40 -10.94
C GLU A 98 -0.28 -2.34 -11.02
N TYR A 99 -0.52 -3.61 -10.74
CA TYR A 99 0.43 -4.69 -10.95
C TYR A 99 -0.01 -5.54 -12.14
N PRO A 100 0.93 -6.05 -12.97
CA PRO A 100 0.55 -6.78 -14.18
C PRO A 100 -0.19 -8.09 -13.90
N ASN A 101 0.09 -8.72 -12.78
CA ASN A 101 -0.58 -9.93 -12.32
C ASN A 101 -0.28 -10.16 -10.83
N PRO A 102 -1.03 -11.04 -10.16
CA PRO A 102 -0.80 -11.33 -8.74
C PRO A 102 0.58 -11.90 -8.44
N ALA A 103 1.13 -12.74 -9.30
CA ALA A 103 2.44 -13.36 -9.08
C ALA A 103 3.56 -12.32 -9.01
N ALA A 104 3.54 -11.32 -9.90
CA ALA A 104 4.53 -10.24 -9.88
C ALA A 104 4.43 -9.41 -8.61
N PHE A 105 3.21 -9.11 -8.18
CA PHE A 105 2.96 -8.39 -6.93
C PHE A 105 3.50 -9.17 -5.73
N ARG A 106 3.16 -10.45 -5.64
CA ARG A 106 3.60 -11.31 -4.54
C ARG A 106 5.12 -11.47 -4.50
N GLU A 107 5.73 -11.67 -5.66
CA GLU A 107 7.19 -11.79 -5.79
C GLU A 107 7.90 -10.52 -5.27
N MET A 108 7.36 -9.34 -5.62
CA MET A 108 7.89 -8.07 -5.09
C MET A 108 7.83 -8.03 -3.57
N LEU A 109 6.67 -8.37 -2.99
CA LEU A 109 6.48 -8.36 -1.53
C LEU A 109 7.41 -9.32 -0.80
N GLU A 110 7.80 -10.41 -1.44
CA GLU A 110 8.69 -11.43 -0.86
C GLU A 110 10.16 -11.15 -1.14
N SER A 111 10.48 -10.13 -1.95
CA SER A 111 11.86 -9.80 -2.28
C SER A 111 12.62 -9.19 -1.11
N GLU A 112 13.94 -9.40 -1.08
CA GLU A 112 14.81 -8.79 -0.07
C GLU A 112 14.79 -7.26 -0.16
N ALA A 113 14.81 -6.72 -1.38
CA ALA A 113 14.76 -5.28 -1.61
C ALA A 113 13.49 -4.66 -1.04
N TYR A 114 12.35 -5.33 -1.19
CA TYR A 114 11.09 -4.87 -0.60
C TYR A 114 11.16 -4.89 0.94
N GLN A 115 11.70 -5.95 1.52
CA GLN A 115 11.82 -6.06 2.97
C GLN A 115 12.69 -4.94 3.55
N GLU A 116 13.74 -4.53 2.85
CA GLU A 116 14.57 -3.39 3.25
C GLU A 116 13.79 -2.07 3.21
N ALA A 117 12.95 -1.87 2.20
CA ALA A 117 12.12 -0.67 2.09
C ALA A 117 10.98 -0.65 3.11
N HIS A 118 10.47 -1.82 3.47
CA HIS A 118 9.28 -2.01 4.32
C HIS A 118 9.45 -1.39 5.72
N VAL A 119 10.65 -1.31 6.25
CA VAL A 119 10.87 -0.70 7.57
C VAL A 119 10.46 0.78 7.59
N HIS A 120 10.62 1.48 6.48
CA HIS A 120 10.22 2.89 6.36
C HIS A 120 8.70 3.04 6.28
N ARG A 121 8.04 2.08 5.65
CA ARG A 121 6.57 2.00 5.64
C ARG A 121 6.01 1.82 7.05
N GLU A 122 6.54 0.85 7.79
CA GLU A 122 6.12 0.60 9.18
C GLU A 122 6.40 1.81 10.07
N ALA A 123 7.53 2.47 9.85
CA ALA A 123 7.89 3.67 10.63
C ALA A 123 6.90 4.82 10.41
N GLY A 124 6.36 4.96 9.21
CA GLY A 124 5.55 6.11 8.82
C GLY A 124 4.06 5.91 8.94
N LEU A 125 3.55 4.68 8.85
CA LEU A 125 2.11 4.43 8.84
C LEU A 125 1.49 4.32 10.22
N ALA A 126 0.41 5.07 10.44
CA ALA A 126 -0.48 4.87 11.58
C ALA A 126 -1.58 3.86 11.24
N GLY A 127 -1.97 3.76 9.98
CA GLY A 127 -2.97 2.81 9.52
C GLY A 127 -3.17 2.86 8.03
N GLN A 128 -3.72 1.79 7.49
CA GLN A 128 -3.97 1.66 6.05
C GLN A 128 -5.15 0.75 5.77
N LEU A 129 -5.88 1.06 4.72
CA LEU A 129 -6.69 0.10 4.00
C LEU A 129 -6.05 -0.10 2.63
N ASN A 130 -5.99 -1.36 2.21
CA ASN A 130 -5.39 -1.73 0.94
C ASN A 130 -6.40 -2.61 0.19
N ILE A 131 -7.08 -2.03 -0.79
CA ILE A 131 -8.25 -2.62 -1.45
C ILE A 131 -7.87 -3.04 -2.86
N ALA A 132 -8.06 -4.33 -3.16
CA ALA A 132 -7.84 -4.85 -4.52
C ALA A 132 -9.05 -4.56 -5.39
N THR A 133 -8.80 -4.09 -6.61
CA THR A 133 -9.82 -3.88 -7.63
C THR A 133 -9.36 -4.48 -8.95
N THR A 134 -10.29 -4.64 -9.87
CA THR A 134 -9.98 -5.08 -11.23
C THR A 134 -9.49 -3.91 -12.06
N SER A 135 -8.70 -4.20 -13.11
CA SER A 135 -8.32 -3.18 -14.08
C SER A 135 -9.53 -2.82 -14.96
N PRO A 136 -9.76 -1.52 -15.26
CA PRO A 136 -10.86 -1.13 -16.15
C PRO A 136 -10.78 -1.76 -17.54
N GLY A 137 -9.60 -2.10 -18.03
CA GLY A 137 -9.40 -2.76 -19.31
C GLY A 137 -9.57 -4.28 -19.26
N HIS A 138 -9.79 -4.85 -18.08
CA HIS A 138 -9.91 -6.29 -17.89
C HIS A 138 -11.20 -6.59 -17.13
N ARG A 139 -12.19 -7.13 -17.84
CA ARG A 139 -13.46 -7.49 -17.26
C ARG A 139 -13.58 -8.99 -17.14
N GLN A 140 -13.96 -9.46 -15.96
CA GLN A 140 -14.34 -10.84 -15.74
C GLN A 140 -15.76 -11.04 -16.28
N GLN A 141 -15.90 -12.06 -17.09
CA GLN A 141 -17.21 -12.40 -17.67
C GLN A 141 -17.69 -13.74 -17.17
#